data_da1b1c6101342193ad13d4d4ec7a29c7
#
_entry.id   da1b1c6101342193ad13d4d4ec7a29c7
#
_cell.length_a   1.000
_cell.length_b   1.000
_cell.length_c   1.000
_cell.angle_alpha   90.00
_cell.angle_beta   90.00
_cell.angle_gamma   90.00
#
_symmetry.space_group_name_H-M   'P 1'
#
loop_
_entity.id
_entity.type
_entity.pdbx_description
1 polymer ?
#
loop_
_entity_poly.entity_id
_entity_poly.type
_entity_poly.pdbx_seq_one_letter_code
_entity_poly.pdbx_strand_id
1 'polypeptide(L)'
;MRKYLKAVSLIFVLVLVSSPIYAQQKTTVTRVIDGDVIQVIYGGVEKRVRLIGIDAPESRIDRKALKDADMSEHDIEAIVEMGAKAKAYVNGLIKRGNFITIEFDEKEMDRYGRLLCYVYLSNGKMLNEEIVKAGYANVKSIPPNVKYKDRFLNAFEYAKETKGGLWDE
;
A
#
# COMPACT_ATOMS: atom_id res chain seq x y z
N MET A 1 -33.17 13.95 -65.48
CA MET A 1 -32.89 14.54 -64.11
C MET A 1 -32.19 13.48 -63.27
N ARG A 2 -30.86 13.58 -63.10
CA ARG A 2 -30.07 12.64 -62.28
C ARG A 2 -29.97 13.20 -60.85
N LYS A 3 -30.58 12.48 -59.88
CA LYS A 3 -30.48 12.79 -58.44
C LYS A 3 -29.14 12.22 -57.92
N TYR A 4 -28.20 13.09 -57.57
CA TYR A 4 -26.98 12.69 -56.89
C TYR A 4 -27.27 12.47 -55.40
N LEU A 5 -27.25 11.22 -54.95
CA LEU A 5 -27.32 10.85 -53.54
C LEU A 5 -25.91 11.04 -52.96
N LYS A 6 -25.74 12.09 -52.14
CA LYS A 6 -24.48 12.27 -51.40
C LYS A 6 -24.45 11.32 -50.21
N ALA A 7 -23.61 10.29 -50.30
CA ALA A 7 -23.31 9.43 -49.17
C ALA A 7 -22.43 10.20 -48.16
N VAL A 8 -22.97 10.52 -47.01
CA VAL A 8 -22.21 11.07 -45.86
C VAL A 8 -21.57 9.88 -45.15
N SER A 9 -20.27 9.67 -45.33
CA SER A 9 -19.52 8.64 -44.62
C SER A 9 -19.22 9.17 -43.19
N LEU A 10 -19.90 8.61 -42.21
CA LEU A 10 -19.66 8.91 -40.79
C LEU A 10 -18.43 8.13 -40.34
N ILE A 11 -17.29 8.80 -40.23
CA ILE A 11 -16.05 8.22 -39.71
C ILE A 11 -16.17 8.21 -38.19
N PHE A 12 -16.41 7.02 -37.62
CA PHE A 12 -16.41 6.79 -36.18
C PHE A 12 -14.93 6.70 -35.70
N VAL A 13 -14.41 7.79 -35.14
CA VAL A 13 -13.08 7.79 -34.50
C VAL A 13 -13.21 7.10 -33.15
N LEU A 14 -12.79 5.85 -33.06
CA LEU A 14 -12.68 5.10 -31.81
C LEU A 14 -11.48 5.63 -31.03
N VAL A 15 -11.69 6.54 -30.07
CA VAL A 15 -10.65 6.98 -29.15
C VAL A 15 -10.42 5.86 -28.13
N LEU A 16 -9.36 5.08 -28.33
CA LEU A 16 -8.87 4.13 -27.35
C LEU A 16 -8.27 4.92 -26.19
N VAL A 17 -9.03 5.11 -25.13
CA VAL A 17 -8.51 5.61 -23.84
C VAL A 17 -7.69 4.48 -23.24
N SER A 18 -6.38 4.48 -23.47
CA SER A 18 -5.45 3.59 -22.78
C SER A 18 -5.31 4.07 -21.34
N SER A 19 -6.02 3.43 -20.41
CA SER A 19 -5.71 3.59 -19.00
C SER A 19 -4.27 3.11 -18.75
N PRO A 20 -3.45 3.82 -17.96
CA PRO A 20 -2.12 3.35 -17.62
C PRO A 20 -2.25 2.00 -16.90
N ILE A 21 -1.79 0.94 -17.54
CA ILE A 21 -1.67 -0.39 -16.91
C ILE A 21 -0.41 -0.27 -16.05
N TYR A 22 -0.59 0.03 -14.76
CA TYR A 22 0.51 -0.06 -13.80
C TYR A 22 1.00 -1.51 -13.75
N ALA A 23 2.26 -1.71 -14.17
CA ALA A 23 2.81 -3.05 -14.33
C ALA A 23 2.90 -3.73 -12.96
N GLN A 24 2.15 -4.83 -12.81
CA GLN A 24 2.30 -5.73 -11.68
C GLN A 24 3.55 -6.59 -11.88
N GLN A 25 4.41 -6.65 -10.87
CA GLN A 25 5.65 -7.39 -10.93
C GLN A 25 5.76 -8.37 -9.76
N LYS A 26 6.05 -9.64 -10.06
CA LYS A 26 6.35 -10.65 -9.04
C LYS A 26 7.74 -10.43 -8.46
N THR A 27 7.85 -10.56 -7.16
CA THR A 27 9.12 -10.44 -6.43
C THR A 27 9.15 -11.34 -5.19
N THR A 28 10.31 -11.45 -4.56
CA THR A 28 10.54 -12.30 -3.38
C THR A 28 10.79 -11.42 -2.16
N VAL A 29 10.10 -11.70 -1.06
CA VAL A 29 10.32 -11.04 0.24
C VAL A 29 11.64 -11.53 0.84
N THR A 30 12.49 -10.60 1.29
CA THR A 30 13.71 -10.93 2.02
C THR A 30 13.55 -10.66 3.52
N ARG A 31 12.76 -9.65 3.92
CA ARG A 31 12.52 -9.31 5.33
C ARG A 31 11.30 -8.39 5.50
N VAL A 32 10.61 -8.51 6.63
CA VAL A 32 9.70 -7.47 7.15
C VAL A 32 10.54 -6.53 8.04
N ILE A 33 10.54 -5.24 7.72
CA ILE A 33 11.29 -4.20 8.45
C ILE A 33 10.40 -3.60 9.54
N ASP A 34 9.18 -3.17 9.16
CA ASP A 34 8.16 -2.60 10.02
C ASP A 34 6.76 -2.97 9.54
N GLY A 35 5.72 -2.51 10.22
CA GLY A 35 4.33 -2.80 9.87
C GLY A 35 3.92 -2.33 8.48
N ASP A 36 4.64 -1.36 7.91
CA ASP A 36 4.37 -0.79 6.60
C ASP A 36 5.60 -0.71 5.67
N VAL A 37 6.73 -1.35 6.09
CA VAL A 37 7.97 -1.42 5.31
C VAL A 37 8.47 -2.85 5.23
N ILE A 38 8.62 -3.34 4.00
CA ILE A 38 9.20 -4.65 3.71
C ILE A 38 10.45 -4.52 2.83
N GLN A 39 11.21 -5.57 2.72
CA GLN A 39 12.38 -5.67 1.84
C GLN A 39 12.18 -6.82 0.86
N VAL A 40 12.49 -6.57 -0.42
CA VAL A 40 12.26 -7.50 -1.53
C VAL A 40 13.45 -7.54 -2.48
N ILE A 41 13.51 -8.52 -3.36
CA ILE A 41 14.43 -8.53 -4.49
C ILE A 41 13.78 -7.81 -5.67
N TYR A 42 14.33 -6.67 -6.09
CA TYR A 42 13.85 -5.90 -7.24
C TYR A 42 15.02 -5.56 -8.16
N GLY A 43 14.93 -5.95 -9.44
CA GLY A 43 16.03 -5.78 -10.38
C GLY A 43 17.32 -6.53 -9.97
N GLY A 44 17.19 -7.68 -9.28
CA GLY A 44 18.32 -8.48 -8.81
C GLY A 44 18.99 -7.98 -7.53
N VAL A 45 18.51 -6.88 -6.93
CA VAL A 45 19.07 -6.31 -5.70
C VAL A 45 18.01 -6.16 -4.62
N GLU A 46 18.42 -6.13 -3.35
CA GLU A 46 17.50 -5.86 -2.25
C GLU A 46 17.04 -4.40 -2.25
N LYS A 47 15.74 -4.18 -2.24
CA LYS A 47 15.10 -2.87 -2.15
C LYS A 47 14.08 -2.83 -1.04
N ARG A 48 13.99 -1.68 -0.37
CA ARG A 48 12.92 -1.42 0.58
C ARG A 48 11.66 -0.99 -0.17
N VAL A 49 10.53 -1.53 0.24
CA VAL A 49 9.19 -1.17 -0.24
C VAL A 49 8.45 -0.52 0.93
N ARG A 50 7.98 0.71 0.73
CA ARG A 50 7.03 1.40 1.60
C ARG A 50 5.63 1.16 1.06
N LEU A 51 4.77 0.57 1.87
CA LEU A 51 3.38 0.30 1.50
C LEU A 51 2.62 1.61 1.33
N ILE A 52 2.04 1.83 0.15
CA ILE A 52 1.26 3.04 -0.17
C ILE A 52 -0.05 3.06 0.62
N GLY A 53 -0.45 4.26 1.04
CA GLY A 53 -1.79 4.53 1.58
C GLY A 53 -1.99 4.19 3.04
N ILE A 54 -0.98 3.62 3.71
CA ILE A 54 -1.04 3.23 5.11
C ILE A 54 0.14 3.77 5.92
N ASP A 55 -0.03 3.84 7.24
CA ASP A 55 1.01 4.27 8.19
C ASP A 55 0.89 3.44 9.47
N ALA A 56 1.85 2.56 9.71
CA ALA A 56 1.95 1.78 10.94
C ALA A 56 2.86 2.48 11.97
N PRO A 57 2.66 2.25 13.27
CA PRO A 57 3.60 2.67 14.29
C PRO A 57 4.98 2.04 14.06
N GLU A 58 6.03 2.73 14.48
CA GLU A 58 7.41 2.24 14.38
C GLU A 58 7.71 1.19 15.44
N SER A 59 8.35 0.07 15.06
CA SER A 59 8.72 -1.01 16.00
C SER A 59 10.04 -0.76 16.73
N ARG A 60 10.60 0.45 16.63
CA ARG A 60 11.86 0.86 17.27
C ARG A 60 11.82 2.36 17.59
N ILE A 61 12.58 2.76 18.61
CA ILE A 61 12.77 4.17 18.88
C ILE A 61 13.58 4.80 17.76
N ASP A 62 12.92 5.62 16.96
CA ASP A 62 13.51 6.44 15.93
C ASP A 62 12.87 7.84 15.92
N ARG A 63 13.26 8.68 14.95
CA ARG A 63 12.73 10.04 14.86
C ARG A 63 11.22 10.08 14.60
N LYS A 64 10.65 9.08 13.91
CA LYS A 64 9.20 9.01 13.67
C LYS A 64 8.47 8.60 14.94
N ALA A 65 8.93 7.57 15.64
CA ALA A 65 8.34 7.13 16.92
C ALA A 65 8.31 8.26 17.95
N LEU A 66 9.40 9.04 18.08
CA LEU A 66 9.46 10.23 18.94
C LEU A 66 8.42 11.28 18.55
N LYS A 67 8.26 11.55 17.27
CA LYS A 67 7.26 12.49 16.77
C LYS A 67 5.82 12.00 17.00
N ASP A 68 5.56 10.71 16.76
CA ASP A 68 4.24 10.12 16.95
C ASP A 68 3.84 10.13 18.43
N ALA A 69 4.79 9.86 19.35
CA ALA A 69 4.57 9.98 20.80
C ALA A 69 4.22 11.41 21.21
N ASP A 70 4.97 12.40 20.73
CA ASP A 70 4.73 13.83 21.01
C ASP A 70 3.35 14.30 20.50
N MET A 71 2.89 13.77 19.35
CA MET A 71 1.61 14.15 18.74
C MET A 71 0.39 13.42 19.32
N SER A 72 0.56 12.24 19.90
CA SER A 72 -0.55 11.35 20.29
C SER A 72 -0.77 11.24 21.79
N GLU A 73 0.05 11.93 22.61
CA GLU A 73 0.07 11.82 24.07
C GLU A 73 0.39 10.41 24.61
N HIS A 74 0.81 9.49 23.72
CA HIS A 74 1.33 8.19 24.12
C HIS A 74 2.81 8.30 24.47
N ASP A 75 3.25 7.50 25.44
CA ASP A 75 4.68 7.39 25.68
C ASP A 75 5.37 6.60 24.56
N ILE A 76 6.68 6.80 24.44
CA ILE A 76 7.47 6.21 23.34
C ILE A 76 7.48 4.68 23.38
N GLU A 77 7.42 4.09 24.59
CA GLU A 77 7.37 2.65 24.79
C GLU A 77 6.06 2.06 24.23
N ALA A 78 4.92 2.71 24.47
CA ALA A 78 3.63 2.29 23.93
C ALA A 78 3.62 2.32 22.39
N ILE A 79 4.16 3.38 21.77
CA ILE A 79 4.28 3.47 20.31
C ILE A 79 5.14 2.33 19.74
N VAL A 80 6.27 2.04 20.38
CA VAL A 80 7.18 0.95 19.96
C VAL A 80 6.52 -0.42 20.13
N GLU A 81 5.77 -0.64 21.21
CA GLU A 81 5.00 -1.88 21.42
C GLU A 81 3.94 -2.06 20.34
N MET A 82 3.16 -1.01 20.03
CA MET A 82 2.18 -1.02 18.94
C MET A 82 2.85 -1.37 17.60
N GLY A 83 4.01 -0.77 17.31
CA GLY A 83 4.80 -1.08 16.11
C GLY A 83 5.29 -2.52 16.07
N ALA A 84 5.72 -3.06 17.21
CA ALA A 84 6.12 -4.47 17.33
C ALA A 84 4.94 -5.42 17.04
N LYS A 85 3.73 -5.11 17.53
CA LYS A 85 2.49 -5.86 17.23
C LYS A 85 2.15 -5.80 15.75
N ALA A 86 2.21 -4.61 15.12
CA ALA A 86 1.97 -4.45 13.69
C ALA A 86 2.97 -5.25 12.84
N LYS A 87 4.25 -5.19 13.15
CA LYS A 87 5.30 -5.97 12.49
C LYS A 87 5.12 -7.48 12.67
N ALA A 88 4.73 -7.93 13.87
CA ALA A 88 4.44 -9.34 14.15
C ALA A 88 3.27 -9.83 13.28
N TYR A 89 2.21 -9.04 13.14
CA TYR A 89 1.08 -9.34 12.26
C TYR A 89 1.53 -9.52 10.81
N VAL A 90 2.32 -8.57 10.26
CA VAL A 90 2.85 -8.67 8.89
C VAL A 90 3.74 -9.91 8.71
N ASN A 91 4.56 -10.26 9.71
CA ASN A 91 5.37 -11.49 9.70
C ASN A 91 4.50 -12.77 9.73
N GLY A 92 3.27 -12.69 10.22
CA GLY A 92 2.28 -13.78 10.13
C GLY A 92 1.75 -13.98 8.71
N LEU A 93 1.64 -12.89 7.93
CA LEU A 93 1.13 -12.92 6.56
C LEU A 93 2.19 -13.24 5.52
N ILE A 94 3.42 -12.73 5.70
CA ILE A 94 4.53 -12.91 4.77
C ILE A 94 5.83 -13.25 5.52
N LYS A 95 6.65 -14.11 4.90
CA LYS A 95 7.94 -14.54 5.43
C LYS A 95 9.03 -14.41 4.36
N ARG A 96 10.28 -14.43 4.80
CA ARG A 96 11.42 -14.51 3.88
C ARG A 96 11.23 -15.68 2.90
N GLY A 97 11.45 -15.41 1.60
CA GLY A 97 11.28 -16.37 0.52
C GLY A 97 9.87 -16.42 -0.07
N ASN A 98 8.86 -15.78 0.55
CA ASN A 98 7.53 -15.74 -0.05
C ASN A 98 7.53 -14.91 -1.33
N PHE A 99 6.78 -15.39 -2.33
CA PHE A 99 6.49 -14.64 -3.54
C PHE A 99 5.29 -13.72 -3.28
N ILE A 100 5.44 -12.46 -3.71
CA ILE A 100 4.41 -11.44 -3.69
C ILE A 100 4.36 -10.74 -5.05
N THR A 101 3.30 -10.02 -5.31
CA THR A 101 3.20 -9.13 -6.47
C THR A 101 3.20 -7.68 -5.98
N ILE A 102 4.04 -6.84 -6.56
CA ILE A 102 4.06 -5.39 -6.31
C ILE A 102 3.40 -4.67 -7.46
N GLU A 103 2.67 -3.60 -7.14
CA GLU A 103 2.03 -2.70 -8.10
C GLU A 103 2.43 -1.28 -7.74
N PHE A 104 2.96 -0.55 -8.71
CA PHE A 104 3.27 0.86 -8.56
C PHE A 104 2.01 1.72 -8.76
N ASP A 105 2.07 2.95 -8.30
CA ASP A 105 1.15 4.03 -8.62
C ASP A 105 1.91 5.11 -9.38
N GLU A 106 1.39 6.32 -9.51
CA GLU A 106 1.98 7.41 -10.30
C GLU A 106 3.42 7.75 -9.87
N LYS A 107 3.70 7.76 -8.58
CA LYS A 107 5.04 7.96 -8.03
C LYS A 107 5.60 6.64 -7.52
N GLU A 108 6.65 6.15 -8.16
CA GLU A 108 7.23 4.84 -7.89
C GLU A 108 8.22 4.82 -6.72
N MET A 109 8.81 5.97 -6.33
CA MET A 109 9.88 6.02 -5.33
C MET A 109 9.78 7.27 -4.46
N ASP A 110 10.12 7.13 -3.19
CA ASP A 110 10.20 8.25 -2.28
C ASP A 110 11.60 8.90 -2.26
N ARG A 111 11.74 10.00 -1.51
CA ARG A 111 13.01 10.74 -1.37
C ARG A 111 14.13 9.95 -0.69
N TYR A 112 13.81 8.82 -0.05
CA TYR A 112 14.79 7.96 0.63
C TYR A 112 15.18 6.75 -0.23
N GLY A 113 14.71 6.67 -1.49
CA GLY A 113 14.99 5.59 -2.41
C GLY A 113 14.21 4.30 -2.14
N ARG A 114 13.12 4.36 -1.32
CA ARG A 114 12.21 3.23 -1.12
C ARG A 114 11.20 3.18 -2.28
N LEU A 115 10.92 1.98 -2.78
CA LEU A 115 9.84 1.76 -3.73
C LEU A 115 8.49 2.01 -3.05
N LEU A 116 7.57 2.69 -3.73
CA LEU A 116 6.21 2.95 -3.29
C LEU A 116 5.29 1.97 -4.00
N CYS A 117 4.68 1.01 -3.28
CA CYS A 117 3.91 -0.04 -3.91
C CYS A 117 2.64 -0.40 -3.12
N TYR A 118 1.65 -0.88 -3.85
CA TYR A 118 0.64 -1.80 -3.34
C TYR A 118 1.19 -3.21 -3.47
N VAL A 119 0.96 -4.05 -2.47
CA VAL A 119 1.53 -5.40 -2.39
C VAL A 119 0.41 -6.42 -2.31
N TYR A 120 0.46 -7.43 -3.18
CA TYR A 120 -0.49 -8.53 -3.19
C TYR A 120 0.17 -9.83 -2.76
N LEU A 121 -0.51 -10.52 -1.87
CA LEU A 121 -0.16 -11.85 -1.40
C LEU A 121 -0.43 -12.90 -2.48
N SER A 122 0.11 -14.11 -2.32
CA SER A 122 -0.11 -15.23 -3.25
C SER A 122 -1.57 -15.67 -3.37
N ASN A 123 -2.39 -15.38 -2.37
CA ASN A 123 -3.84 -15.63 -2.36
C ASN A 123 -4.67 -14.48 -2.99
N GLY A 124 -4.03 -13.48 -3.58
CA GLY A 124 -4.66 -12.33 -4.23
C GLY A 124 -5.12 -11.20 -3.29
N LYS A 125 -5.01 -11.36 -1.96
CA LYS A 125 -5.33 -10.29 -1.02
C LYS A 125 -4.26 -9.19 -1.06
N MET A 126 -4.67 -7.94 -0.87
CA MET A 126 -3.75 -6.80 -0.79
C MET A 126 -3.21 -6.68 0.64
N LEU A 127 -1.89 -6.79 0.81
CA LEU A 127 -1.23 -6.69 2.12
C LEU A 127 -1.53 -5.37 2.81
N ASN A 128 -1.46 -4.24 2.07
CA ASN A 128 -1.78 -2.90 2.59
C ASN A 128 -3.18 -2.87 3.26
N GLU A 129 -4.19 -3.43 2.58
CA GLU A 129 -5.55 -3.49 3.09
C GLU A 129 -5.69 -4.43 4.29
N GLU A 130 -5.08 -5.62 4.23
CA GLU A 130 -5.16 -6.61 5.33
C GLU A 130 -4.58 -6.03 6.64
N ILE A 131 -3.51 -5.22 6.55
CA ILE A 131 -2.90 -4.56 7.73
C ILE A 131 -3.85 -3.53 8.34
N VAL A 132 -4.47 -2.68 7.51
CA VAL A 132 -5.45 -1.67 7.96
C VAL A 132 -6.68 -2.34 8.53
N LYS A 133 -7.24 -3.32 7.81
CA LYS A 133 -8.45 -4.06 8.20
C LYS A 133 -8.29 -4.82 9.51
N ALA A 134 -7.08 -5.29 9.80
CA ALA A 134 -6.74 -5.92 11.07
C ALA A 134 -6.44 -4.92 12.20
N GLY A 135 -6.46 -3.61 11.93
CA GLY A 135 -6.27 -2.56 12.92
C GLY A 135 -4.81 -2.26 13.27
N TYR A 136 -3.84 -2.65 12.43
CA TYR A 136 -2.41 -2.45 12.70
C TYR A 136 -1.78 -1.27 11.96
N ALA A 137 -2.57 -0.50 11.19
CA ALA A 137 -2.12 0.73 10.56
C ALA A 137 -3.27 1.71 10.36
N ASN A 138 -2.93 3.00 10.38
CA ASN A 138 -3.81 4.08 9.98
C ASN A 138 -3.80 4.25 8.46
N VAL A 139 -4.82 4.91 7.91
CA VAL A 139 -4.84 5.33 6.51
C VAL A 139 -4.05 6.62 6.35
N LYS A 140 -3.10 6.63 5.40
CA LYS A 140 -2.29 7.79 5.05
C LYS A 140 -2.08 7.85 3.55
N SER A 141 -3.07 8.36 2.84
CA SER A 141 -2.99 8.56 1.39
C SER A 141 -2.31 9.89 1.07
N ILE A 142 -1.22 9.83 0.31
CA ILE A 142 -0.41 10.99 -0.09
C ILE A 142 -0.43 11.11 -1.61
N PRO A 143 -1.01 12.18 -2.19
CA PRO A 143 -0.96 12.40 -3.62
C PRO A 143 0.48 12.40 -4.18
N PRO A 144 0.70 11.90 -5.42
CA PRO A 144 -0.33 11.44 -6.37
C PRO A 144 -0.82 10.00 -6.13
N ASN A 145 -0.23 9.23 -5.23
CA ASN A 145 -0.50 7.82 -4.99
C ASN A 145 -1.77 7.63 -4.15
N VAL A 146 -2.94 7.62 -4.79
CA VAL A 146 -4.25 7.58 -4.12
C VAL A 146 -5.21 6.53 -4.70
N LYS A 147 -4.76 5.68 -5.60
CA LYS A 147 -5.58 4.72 -6.36
C LYS A 147 -6.55 3.90 -5.50
N TYR A 148 -6.14 3.45 -4.32
CA TYR A 148 -6.94 2.60 -3.43
C TYR A 148 -7.36 3.30 -2.13
N LYS A 149 -7.40 4.64 -2.11
CA LYS A 149 -7.74 5.43 -0.91
C LYS A 149 -9.05 4.99 -0.27
N ASP A 150 -10.12 4.90 -1.05
CA ASP A 150 -11.46 4.58 -0.52
C ASP A 150 -11.52 3.14 0.02
N ARG A 151 -10.81 2.22 -0.62
CA ARG A 151 -10.68 0.84 -0.15
C ARG A 151 -10.02 0.77 1.25
N PHE A 152 -8.98 1.58 1.48
CA PHE A 152 -8.32 1.65 2.79
C PHE A 152 -9.18 2.34 3.84
N LEU A 153 -9.94 3.37 3.48
CA LEU A 153 -10.88 4.01 4.40
C LEU A 153 -11.96 3.02 4.87
N ASN A 154 -12.53 2.24 3.96
CA ASN A 154 -13.50 1.20 4.31
C ASN A 154 -12.89 0.12 5.24
N ALA A 155 -11.65 -0.30 4.96
CA ALA A 155 -10.93 -1.26 5.81
C ALA A 155 -10.65 -0.68 7.22
N PHE A 156 -10.34 0.61 7.30
CA PHE A 156 -10.11 1.33 8.56
C PHE A 156 -11.37 1.42 9.42
N GLU A 157 -12.50 1.82 8.82
CA GLU A 157 -13.78 1.86 9.56
C GLU A 157 -14.17 0.47 10.06
N TYR A 158 -13.99 -0.57 9.23
CA TYR A 158 -14.20 -1.95 9.68
C TYR A 158 -13.33 -2.33 10.89
N ALA A 159 -12.04 -1.96 10.89
CA ALA A 159 -11.12 -2.24 11.99
C ALA A 159 -11.59 -1.56 13.30
N LYS A 160 -12.05 -0.32 13.22
CA LYS A 160 -12.60 0.42 14.37
C LYS A 160 -13.88 -0.21 14.91
N GLU A 161 -14.83 -0.55 14.04
CA GLU A 161 -16.09 -1.18 14.41
C GLU A 161 -15.90 -2.54 15.09
N THR A 162 -14.90 -3.31 14.62
CA THR A 162 -14.60 -4.64 15.15
C THR A 162 -13.58 -4.63 16.29
N LYS A 163 -13.10 -3.44 16.70
CA LYS A 163 -12.04 -3.28 17.69
C LYS A 163 -10.81 -4.13 17.39
N GLY A 164 -10.37 -4.14 16.12
CA GLY A 164 -9.24 -4.95 15.66
C GLY A 164 -7.89 -4.38 16.07
N GLY A 165 -6.93 -5.25 16.36
CA GLY A 165 -5.52 -4.90 16.53
C GLY A 165 -5.24 -3.85 17.59
N LEU A 166 -4.86 -2.63 17.20
CA LEU A 166 -4.53 -1.52 18.10
C LEU A 166 -5.78 -0.71 18.54
N TRP A 167 -7.00 -1.10 18.12
CA TRP A 167 -8.27 -0.47 18.48
C TRP A 167 -9.03 -1.24 19.58
N ASP A 168 -8.41 -2.26 20.19
CA ASP A 168 -9.01 -3.14 21.22
C ASP A 168 -9.00 -2.51 22.63
N GLU A 169 -8.83 -1.20 22.75
CA GLU A 169 -8.86 -0.45 24.02
C GLU A 169 -10.23 0.20 24.27
#